data_f44b68e5e56580be2e9cd95c2fde9da9
#
_entry.id   f44b68e5e56580be2e9cd95c2fde9da9
#
_cell.length_a   1.000
_cell.length_b   1.000
_cell.length_c   1.000
_cell.angle_alpha   90.00
_cell.angle_beta   90.00
_cell.angle_gamma   90.00
#
_symmetry.space_group_name_H-M   'P 1'
#
loop_
_entity.id
_entity.type
_entity.pdbx_description
1 polymer ?
#
loop_
_entity_poly.entity_id
_entity_poly.type
_entity_poly.pdbx_seq_one_letter_code
_entity_poly.pdbx_strand_id
1 'polypeptide(L)'
;MKIGIDIGGMSIKFGLVDEENQITAKTVIPTELDIPYQKLVGKMADAVKQLLEEQHLTLEDCDGIGIGCPGTINDEIGVVIYSNNIRWENIPLVEELGKHLPVHIAIANYADAAAIGEVCAGAAKGAKAAVLLT
;
A
#
# COMPACT_ATOMS: atom_id res chain seq x y z
N MET A 1 -14.10 2.79 4.55
CA MET A 1 -12.71 3.25 4.73
C MET A 1 -11.75 2.41 3.89
N LYS A 2 -10.70 3.01 3.41
CA LYS A 2 -9.65 2.34 2.64
C LYS A 2 -8.30 2.64 3.26
N ILE A 3 -7.33 1.78 3.02
CA ILE A 3 -5.97 1.99 3.49
C ILE A 3 -5.04 2.06 2.29
N GLY A 4 -4.22 3.08 2.24
CA GLY A 4 -3.15 3.22 1.27
C GLY A 4 -1.81 2.91 1.91
N ILE A 5 -0.99 2.10 1.25
CA ILE A 5 0.35 1.78 1.70
C ILE A 5 1.33 2.18 0.61
N ASP A 6 2.31 2.98 0.97
CA ASP A 6 3.35 3.45 0.07
C ASP A 6 4.68 2.87 0.54
N ILE A 7 5.20 1.89 -0.20
CA ILE A 7 6.46 1.23 0.13
C ILE A 7 7.61 1.98 -0.52
N GLY A 8 8.44 2.60 0.30
CA GLY A 8 9.66 3.26 -0.15
C GLY A 8 10.91 2.50 0.28
N GLY A 9 12.05 2.89 -0.27
CA GLY A 9 13.34 2.26 0.07
C GLY A 9 13.81 2.54 1.50
N MET A 10 13.33 3.61 2.12
CA MET A 10 13.72 4.01 3.48
C MET A 10 12.58 3.90 4.48
N SER A 11 11.36 4.14 4.04
CA SER A 11 10.19 4.10 4.92
C SER A 11 8.96 3.59 4.18
N ILE A 12 8.04 3.03 4.93
CA ILE A 12 6.73 2.59 4.45
C ILE A 12 5.70 3.48 5.11
N LYS A 13 4.87 4.14 4.30
CA LYS A 13 3.86 5.08 4.77
C LYS A 13 2.48 4.46 4.64
N PHE A 14 1.63 4.75 5.62
CA PHE A 14 0.27 4.24 5.67
C PHE A 14 -0.69 5.41 5.81
N GLY A 15 -1.79 5.37 5.10
CA GLY A 15 -2.84 6.37 5.19
C GLY A 15 -4.20 5.71 5.28
N LEU A 16 -5.03 6.22 6.18
CA LEU A 16 -6.43 5.84 6.26
C LEU A 16 -7.23 6.85 5.45
N VAL A 17 -8.01 6.37 4.49
CA VAL A 17 -8.74 7.21 3.53
C VAL A 17 -10.23 7.00 3.72
N ASP A 18 -10.97 8.10 3.89
CA ASP A 18 -12.42 8.04 4.04
C ASP A 18 -13.13 7.97 2.68
N GLU A 19 -14.46 7.96 2.71
CA GLU A 19 -15.28 7.86 1.51
C GLU A 19 -15.20 9.10 0.61
N GLU A 20 -14.71 10.20 1.16
CA GLU A 20 -14.52 11.46 0.41
C GLU A 20 -13.10 11.57 -0.16
N ASN A 21 -12.32 10.48 -0.11
CA ASN A 21 -10.93 10.39 -0.55
C ASN A 21 -9.99 11.32 0.23
N GLN A 22 -10.32 11.59 1.49
CA GLN A 22 -9.49 12.39 2.38
C GLN A 22 -8.68 11.47 3.31
N ILE A 23 -7.41 11.80 3.52
CA ILE A 23 -6.56 11.08 4.46
C ILE A 23 -6.90 11.56 5.87
N THR A 24 -7.46 10.67 6.68
CA THR A 24 -7.89 11.01 8.04
C THR A 24 -6.88 10.64 9.11
N ALA A 25 -5.96 9.72 8.81
CA ALA A 25 -4.90 9.32 9.73
C ALA A 25 -3.72 8.77 8.94
N LYS A 26 -2.52 8.90 9.49
CA LYS A 26 -1.28 8.45 8.85
C LYS A 26 -0.36 7.81 9.87
N THR A 27 0.47 6.88 9.42
CA THR A 27 1.59 6.39 10.20
C THR A 27 2.73 6.00 9.25
N VAL A 28 3.91 5.78 9.80
CA VAL A 28 5.10 5.42 9.04
C VAL A 28 5.95 4.46 9.86
N ILE A 29 6.56 3.49 9.16
CA ILE A 29 7.56 2.61 9.75
C ILE A 29 8.80 2.60 8.88
N PRO A 30 9.99 2.27 9.44
CA PRO A 30 11.18 2.14 8.62
C PRO A 30 11.10 0.91 7.72
N THR A 31 11.70 1.00 6.52
CA THR A 31 11.85 -0.15 5.64
C THR A 31 13.12 -0.88 6.05
N GLU A 32 12.95 -1.97 6.78
CA GLU A 32 14.08 -2.78 7.24
C GLU A 32 14.45 -3.79 6.15
N LEU A 33 15.57 -3.56 5.47
CA LEU A 33 16.03 -4.41 4.36
C LEU A 33 16.80 -5.65 4.83
N ASP A 34 17.25 -5.67 6.08
CA ASP A 34 18.09 -6.73 6.62
C ASP A 34 17.31 -7.87 7.29
N ILE A 35 15.98 -7.80 7.27
CA ILE A 35 15.12 -8.83 7.84
C ILE A 35 14.38 -9.58 6.71
N PRO A 36 13.95 -10.83 6.97
CA PRO A 36 13.12 -11.55 5.99
C PRO A 36 11.85 -10.78 5.64
N TYR A 37 11.40 -10.89 4.39
CA TYR A 37 10.21 -10.16 3.95
C TYR A 37 8.98 -10.51 4.80
N GLN A 38 8.88 -11.75 5.27
CA GLN A 38 7.76 -12.19 6.12
C GLN A 38 7.68 -11.35 7.41
N LYS A 39 8.83 -11.01 8.00
CA LYS A 39 8.88 -10.16 9.19
C LYS A 39 8.49 -8.73 8.88
N LEU A 40 8.96 -8.20 7.77
CA LEU A 40 8.62 -6.84 7.35
C LEU A 40 7.12 -6.74 7.06
N VAL A 41 6.56 -7.71 6.36
CA VAL A 41 5.11 -7.76 6.08
C VAL A 41 4.31 -7.87 7.37
N GLY A 42 4.79 -8.63 8.36
CA GLY A 42 4.18 -8.69 9.68
C GLY A 42 4.15 -7.34 10.37
N LYS A 43 5.24 -6.57 10.28
CA LYS A 43 5.30 -5.20 10.84
C LYS A 43 4.36 -4.25 10.10
N MET A 44 4.22 -4.42 8.79
CA MET A 44 3.24 -3.66 8.01
C MET A 44 1.81 -3.93 8.48
N ALA A 45 1.49 -5.20 8.69
CA ALA A 45 0.18 -5.59 9.20
C ALA A 45 -0.10 -5.01 10.59
N ASP A 46 0.90 -5.04 11.47
CA ASP A 46 0.79 -4.46 12.81
C ASP A 46 0.54 -2.95 12.73
N ALA A 47 1.23 -2.25 11.82
CA ALA A 47 1.03 -0.82 11.61
C ALA A 47 -0.40 -0.50 11.15
N VAL A 48 -0.95 -1.32 10.25
CA VAL A 48 -2.34 -1.17 9.79
C VAL A 48 -3.31 -1.36 10.95
N LYS A 49 -3.12 -2.41 11.73
CA LYS A 49 -3.98 -2.69 12.89
C LYS A 49 -3.93 -1.58 13.92
N GLN A 50 -2.74 -1.07 14.21
CA GLN A 50 -2.56 0.03 15.14
C GLN A 50 -3.23 1.31 14.64
N LEU A 51 -3.08 1.62 13.36
CA LEU A 51 -3.71 2.80 12.75
C LEU A 51 -5.23 2.75 12.87
N LEU A 52 -5.82 1.59 12.60
CA LEU A 52 -7.26 1.38 12.74
C LEU A 52 -7.69 1.50 14.21
N GLU A 53 -6.94 0.89 15.12
CA GLU A 53 -7.26 0.92 16.55
C GLU A 53 -7.25 2.35 17.12
N GLU A 54 -6.26 3.15 16.73
CA GLU A 54 -6.17 4.56 17.14
C GLU A 54 -7.37 5.39 16.68
N GLN A 55 -8.02 4.97 15.59
CA GLN A 55 -9.21 5.63 15.05
C GLN A 55 -10.49 4.94 15.49
N HIS A 56 -10.42 3.99 16.42
CA HIS A 56 -11.56 3.21 16.91
C HIS A 56 -12.28 2.42 15.81
N LEU A 57 -11.49 1.93 14.84
CA LEU A 57 -11.97 1.14 13.70
C LEU A 57 -11.42 -0.28 13.75
N THR A 58 -12.08 -1.18 13.01
CA THR A 58 -11.63 -2.56 12.85
C THR A 58 -11.42 -2.86 11.36
N LEU A 59 -10.87 -4.04 11.04
CA LEU A 59 -10.72 -4.47 9.65
C LEU A 59 -12.07 -4.59 8.92
N GLU A 60 -13.15 -4.82 9.64
CA GLU A 60 -14.50 -4.88 9.06
C GLU A 60 -14.93 -3.52 8.49
N ASP A 61 -14.39 -2.43 9.02
CA ASP A 61 -14.67 -1.08 8.55
C ASP A 61 -13.83 -0.73 7.31
N CYS A 62 -12.89 -1.59 6.94
CA CYS A 62 -11.96 -1.38 5.82
C CYS A 62 -12.47 -2.10 4.57
N ASP A 63 -12.72 -1.34 3.51
CA ASP A 63 -13.18 -1.87 2.22
C ASP A 63 -12.06 -2.54 1.42
N GLY A 64 -10.82 -2.14 1.67
CA GLY A 64 -9.68 -2.67 0.97
C GLY A 64 -8.40 -1.92 1.26
N ILE A 65 -7.28 -2.49 0.81
CA ILE A 65 -5.94 -1.94 0.94
C ILE A 65 -5.34 -1.80 -0.46
N GLY A 66 -4.83 -0.62 -0.76
CA GLY A 66 -4.07 -0.38 -1.98
C GLY A 66 -2.60 -0.15 -1.66
N ILE A 67 -1.71 -0.86 -2.34
CA ILE A 67 -0.27 -0.77 -2.12
C ILE A 67 0.42 -0.22 -3.34
N GLY A 68 1.22 0.84 -3.17
CA GLY A 68 2.15 1.32 -4.17
C GLY A 68 3.55 0.81 -3.83
N CYS A 69 4.22 0.18 -4.79
CA CYS A 69 5.52 -0.43 -4.59
C CYS A 69 6.46 -0.08 -5.75
N PRO A 70 7.73 0.25 -5.48
CA PRO A 70 8.67 0.47 -6.56
C PRO A 70 9.06 -0.84 -7.23
N GLY A 71 9.33 -0.79 -8.53
CA GLY A 71 9.82 -1.92 -9.30
C GLY A 71 8.82 -2.53 -10.25
N THR A 72 9.06 -3.76 -10.62
CA THR A 72 8.22 -4.52 -11.54
C THR A 72 7.21 -5.35 -10.74
N ILE A 73 5.94 -5.10 -10.99
CA ILE A 73 4.83 -5.69 -10.22
C ILE A 73 3.95 -6.52 -11.17
N ASN A 74 3.58 -7.71 -10.72
CA ASN A 74 2.50 -8.47 -11.35
C ASN A 74 1.24 -8.28 -10.48
N ASP A 75 0.39 -7.36 -10.88
CA ASP A 75 -0.80 -6.98 -10.11
C ASP A 75 -1.90 -8.04 -10.13
N GLU A 76 -1.92 -8.92 -11.13
CA GLU A 76 -2.92 -9.98 -11.22
C GLU A 76 -2.73 -11.03 -10.12
N ILE A 77 -1.48 -11.35 -9.78
CA ILE A 77 -1.17 -12.36 -8.76
C ILE A 77 -0.61 -11.75 -7.47
N GLY A 78 -0.46 -10.43 -7.42
CA GLY A 78 -0.01 -9.74 -6.21
C GLY A 78 1.45 -9.98 -5.85
N VAL A 79 2.32 -10.10 -6.85
CA VAL A 79 3.73 -10.43 -6.65
C VAL A 79 4.61 -9.25 -7.06
N VAL A 80 5.57 -8.93 -6.21
CA VAL A 80 6.68 -8.03 -6.56
C VAL A 80 7.71 -8.87 -7.30
N ILE A 81 7.76 -8.74 -8.62
CA ILE A 81 8.69 -9.51 -9.45
C ILE A 81 10.13 -9.12 -9.13
N TYR A 82 10.39 -7.83 -9.12
CA TYR A 82 11.71 -7.29 -8.83
C TYR A 82 11.62 -5.85 -8.36
N SER A 83 12.34 -5.53 -7.28
CA SER A 83 12.51 -4.16 -6.83
C SER A 83 13.91 -3.97 -6.27
N ASN A 84 14.71 -3.14 -6.94
CA ASN A 84 16.05 -2.81 -6.49
C ASN A 84 16.03 -1.96 -5.22
N ASN A 85 15.04 -1.07 -5.10
CA ASN A 85 14.92 -0.15 -3.98
C ASN A 85 14.76 -0.86 -2.64
N ILE A 86 14.00 -1.96 -2.63
CA ILE A 86 13.72 -2.72 -1.42
C ILE A 86 14.35 -4.12 -1.45
N ARG A 87 15.17 -4.41 -2.45
CA ARG A 87 15.89 -5.66 -2.62
C ARG A 87 14.99 -6.90 -2.61
N TRP A 88 13.83 -6.77 -3.22
CA TRP A 88 12.86 -7.85 -3.33
C TRP A 88 12.89 -8.48 -4.71
N GLU A 89 12.73 -9.80 -4.75
CA GLU A 89 12.61 -10.58 -5.98
C GLU A 89 11.59 -11.69 -5.76
N ASN A 90 10.57 -11.74 -6.61
CA ASN A 90 9.50 -12.73 -6.56
C ASN A 90 8.82 -12.84 -5.18
N ILE A 91 8.48 -11.70 -4.59
CA ILE A 91 7.86 -11.66 -3.27
C ILE A 91 6.33 -11.67 -3.41
N PRO A 92 5.63 -12.69 -2.88
CA PRO A 92 4.16 -12.76 -2.92
C PRO A 92 3.54 -11.84 -1.88
N LEU A 93 3.64 -10.55 -2.09
CA LEU A 93 3.29 -9.52 -1.09
C LEU A 93 1.82 -9.58 -0.70
N VAL A 94 0.92 -9.67 -1.67
CA VAL A 94 -0.53 -9.69 -1.39
C VAL A 94 -0.91 -10.94 -0.63
N GLU A 95 -0.38 -12.09 -1.01
CA GLU A 95 -0.63 -13.35 -0.31
C GLU A 95 -0.13 -13.28 1.13
N GLU A 96 1.09 -12.81 1.33
CA GLU A 96 1.70 -12.76 2.65
C GLU A 96 0.98 -11.75 3.57
N LEU A 97 0.68 -10.57 3.06
CA LEU A 97 -0.06 -9.57 3.84
C LEU A 97 -1.49 -10.04 4.12
N GLY A 98 -2.10 -10.74 3.18
CA GLY A 98 -3.45 -11.30 3.34
C GLY A 98 -3.58 -12.33 4.44
N LYS A 99 -2.48 -12.98 4.83
CA LYS A 99 -2.47 -13.90 5.98
C LYS A 99 -2.71 -13.17 7.29
N HIS A 100 -2.31 -11.90 7.37
CA HIS A 100 -2.47 -11.06 8.56
C HIS A 100 -3.71 -10.19 8.49
N LEU A 101 -4.09 -9.75 7.27
CA LEU A 101 -5.16 -8.80 7.04
C LEU A 101 -6.13 -9.38 5.99
N PRO A 102 -7.17 -10.12 6.42
CA PRO A 102 -8.09 -10.79 5.50
C PRO A 102 -9.09 -9.82 4.86
N VAL A 103 -8.58 -8.87 4.07
CA VAL A 103 -9.37 -7.91 3.31
C VAL A 103 -8.89 -7.93 1.86
N HIS A 104 -9.64 -7.29 0.97
CA HIS A 104 -9.19 -7.13 -0.41
C HIS A 104 -7.93 -6.27 -0.47
N ILE A 105 -6.88 -6.78 -1.12
CA ILE A 105 -5.60 -6.09 -1.24
C ILE A 105 -5.25 -6.01 -2.73
N ALA A 106 -4.95 -4.80 -3.19
CA ALA A 106 -4.46 -4.56 -4.54
C ALA A 106 -3.07 -3.95 -4.48
N ILE A 107 -2.25 -4.25 -5.46
CA ILE A 107 -0.89 -3.73 -5.55
C ILE A 107 -0.65 -3.16 -6.94
N ALA A 108 0.10 -2.08 -7.02
CA ALA A 108 0.49 -1.47 -8.29
C ALA A 108 1.91 -0.92 -8.20
N ASN A 109 2.51 -0.71 -9.37
CA ASN A 109 3.77 0.01 -9.44
C ASN A 109 3.58 1.41 -8.87
N TYR A 110 4.61 1.94 -8.25
CA TYR A 110 4.62 3.23 -7.58
C TYR A 110 4.05 4.37 -8.43
N ALA A 111 4.50 4.50 -9.66
CA ALA A 111 4.02 5.56 -10.56
C ALA A 111 2.57 5.35 -10.97
N ASP A 112 2.17 4.11 -11.21
CA ASP A 112 0.79 3.77 -11.56
C ASP A 112 -0.16 4.08 -10.40
N ALA A 113 0.25 3.76 -9.18
CA ALA A 113 -0.54 4.05 -7.98
C ALA A 113 -0.71 5.54 -7.77
N ALA A 114 0.34 6.34 -7.99
CA ALA A 114 0.29 7.79 -7.89
C ALA A 114 -0.64 8.40 -8.95
N ALA A 115 -0.57 7.90 -10.18
CA ALA A 115 -1.44 8.37 -11.27
C ALA A 115 -2.92 8.09 -10.97
N ILE A 116 -3.23 6.91 -10.43
CA ILE A 116 -4.58 6.55 -10.03
C ILE A 116 -5.06 7.49 -8.91
N GLY A 117 -4.20 7.80 -7.95
CA GLY A 117 -4.51 8.75 -6.88
C GLY A 117 -4.88 10.12 -7.40
N GLU A 118 -4.16 10.63 -8.40
CA GLU A 118 -4.47 11.93 -9.02
C GLU A 118 -5.81 11.91 -9.75
N VAL A 119 -6.14 10.81 -10.43
CA VAL A 119 -7.44 10.67 -11.11
C VAL A 119 -8.59 10.64 -10.10
N CYS A 120 -8.40 9.96 -8.97
CA CYS A 120 -9.46 9.77 -7.98
C CYS A 120 -9.67 10.98 -7.07
N ALA A 121 -8.61 11.68 -6.68
CA ALA A 121 -8.69 12.71 -5.64
C ALA A 121 -7.88 13.98 -5.92
N GLY A 122 -6.97 13.96 -6.89
CA GLY A 122 -6.05 15.06 -7.16
C GLY A 122 -6.47 15.97 -8.31
N ALA A 123 -5.47 16.60 -8.94
CA ALA A 123 -5.66 17.56 -10.01
C ALA A 123 -6.33 17.00 -11.27
N ALA A 124 -6.18 15.67 -11.50
CA ALA A 124 -6.77 15.00 -12.66
C ALA A 124 -8.09 14.32 -12.34
N LYS A 125 -8.76 14.68 -11.25
CA LYS A 125 -10.00 14.08 -10.81
C LYS A 125 -11.06 14.12 -11.94
N GLY A 126 -11.64 12.95 -12.23
CA GLY A 126 -12.63 12.79 -13.29
C GLY A 126 -12.06 12.48 -14.66
N ALA A 127 -10.76 12.52 -14.85
CA ALA A 127 -10.12 12.12 -16.09
C ALA A 127 -10.21 10.60 -16.30
N LYS A 128 -10.34 10.18 -17.56
CA LYS A 128 -10.35 8.74 -17.89
C LYS A 128 -8.95 8.16 -17.99
N ALA A 129 -7.96 9.02 -18.21
CA ALA A 129 -6.55 8.65 -18.26
C ALA A 129 -5.72 9.82 -17.76
N ALA A 130 -4.60 9.52 -17.13
CA ALA A 130 -3.65 10.52 -16.66
C ALA A 130 -2.23 10.02 -16.86
N VAL A 131 -1.29 10.96 -17.09
CA VAL A 131 0.13 10.68 -17.20
C VAL A 131 0.84 11.43 -16.10
N LEU A 132 1.63 10.71 -15.31
CA LEU A 132 2.45 11.28 -14.25
C LEU A 132 3.92 11.25 -14.69
N LEU A 133 4.55 12.43 -14.65
CA LEU A 133 5.98 12.54 -14.92
C LEU A 133 6.73 12.56 -13.59
N THR A 134 7.64 11.62 -13.43
CA THR A 134 8.45 11.49 -12.22
C THR A 134 9.92 11.77 -12.47
#